data_da0909ffe1e08fd64b437e616732b307
#
_entry.id   da0909ffe1e08fd64b437e616732b307
#
_cell.length_a   1.000
_cell.length_b   1.000
_cell.length_c   1.000
_cell.angle_alpha   90.00
_cell.angle_beta   90.00
_cell.angle_gamma   90.00
#
_symmetry.space_group_name_H-M   'P 1'
#
loop_
_entity.id
_entity.type
_entity.pdbx_description
1 polymer ?
#
loop_
_entity_poly.entity_id
_entity_poly.type
_entity_poly.pdbx_seq_one_letter_code
_entity_poly.pdbx_strand_id
1 'polypeptide(L)'
;IYYVLPWIRWNRGPNLPDQAVLVDLANRRFYFFMIEIWPHEFYFVAGLLIMAGLGLFLFTAALGRVWCGYTCPQTVWTDLFILVERWVEGDRNARVRLWNQPWNAEKIRKRTIKFTAWLLIAIATGGAWIFYFADAPTLARQFVTFEAPAVAYFTVAVLTATTFVLAGYLREQVCTYMCPWPRIQAAMLDEDSLVVTYNDWRGEP
;
A
#
# COMPACT_ATOMS: atom_id res chain seq x y z
N ILE A 1 -5.11 -0.32 -9.59
CA ILE A 1 -4.10 0.42 -10.38
C ILE A 1 -2.70 -0.05 -10.00
N TYR A 2 -2.28 -0.03 -8.74
CA TYR A 2 -0.93 -0.38 -8.25
C TYR A 2 -0.37 -1.70 -8.81
N TYR A 3 -1.14 -2.79 -8.83
CA TYR A 3 -0.69 -4.09 -9.33
C TYR A 3 -0.67 -4.22 -10.86
N VAL A 4 -1.47 -3.42 -11.56
CA VAL A 4 -1.66 -3.56 -13.02
C VAL A 4 -0.75 -2.61 -13.80
N LEU A 5 -0.44 -1.45 -13.23
CA LEU A 5 0.28 -0.39 -13.90
C LEU A 5 1.66 -0.82 -14.48
N PRO A 6 2.49 -1.64 -13.79
CA PRO A 6 3.77 -2.11 -14.35
C PRO A 6 3.64 -3.03 -15.57
N TRP A 7 2.45 -3.65 -15.75
CA TRP A 7 2.19 -4.57 -16.85
C TRP A 7 1.69 -3.89 -18.12
N ILE A 8 1.34 -2.60 -18.05
CA ILE A 8 0.88 -1.83 -19.21
C ILE A 8 2.06 -1.54 -20.10
N ARG A 9 1.93 -1.93 -21.38
CA ARG A 9 2.94 -1.69 -22.40
C ARG A 9 2.62 -0.41 -23.17
N TRP A 10 3.64 0.41 -23.33
CA TRP A 10 3.57 1.67 -24.06
C TRP A 10 4.72 1.78 -25.03
N ASN A 11 4.42 1.77 -26.33
CA ASN A 11 5.46 1.81 -27.36
C ASN A 11 6.05 3.24 -27.46
N ARG A 12 7.33 3.39 -27.06
CA ARG A 12 8.07 4.65 -27.14
C ARG A 12 9.12 4.67 -28.27
N GLY A 13 9.27 3.57 -29.01
CA GLY A 13 10.27 3.44 -30.08
C GLY A 13 11.27 2.31 -29.81
N PRO A 14 12.15 2.01 -30.79
CA PRO A 14 12.96 0.81 -30.77
C PRO A 14 14.05 0.75 -29.69
N ASN A 15 14.43 1.88 -29.11
CA ASN A 15 15.54 1.97 -28.14
C ASN A 15 15.10 2.35 -26.73
N LEU A 16 13.80 2.42 -26.45
CA LEU A 16 13.26 2.81 -25.16
C LEU A 16 12.46 1.66 -24.54
N PRO A 17 12.38 1.59 -23.20
CA PRO A 17 11.61 0.55 -22.54
C PRO A 17 10.11 0.70 -22.81
N ASP A 18 9.45 -0.42 -23.09
CA ASP A 18 8.02 -0.46 -23.44
C ASP A 18 7.09 -0.38 -22.21
N GLN A 19 7.61 -0.39 -21.01
CA GLN A 19 6.80 -0.31 -19.80
C GLN A 19 6.24 1.10 -19.61
N ALA A 20 4.94 1.23 -19.33
CA ALA A 20 4.28 2.53 -19.20
C ALA A 20 4.85 3.39 -18.08
N VAL A 21 5.14 2.77 -16.92
CA VAL A 21 5.77 3.44 -15.77
C VAL A 21 6.98 2.64 -15.35
N LEU A 22 8.16 3.24 -15.48
CA LEU A 22 9.44 2.64 -15.11
C LEU A 22 10.35 3.67 -14.47
N VAL A 23 10.94 3.28 -13.34
CA VAL A 23 11.99 4.04 -12.65
C VAL A 23 13.32 3.37 -12.97
N ASP A 24 14.01 3.86 -14.00
CA ASP A 24 15.32 3.34 -14.40
C ASP A 24 16.41 4.03 -13.54
N LEU A 25 16.84 3.34 -12.50
CA LEU A 25 17.90 3.82 -11.62
C LEU A 25 19.28 3.77 -12.28
N ALA A 26 19.50 2.83 -13.19
CA ALA A 26 20.80 2.66 -13.85
C ALA A 26 21.11 3.85 -14.77
N ASN A 27 20.12 4.27 -15.56
CA ASN A 27 20.23 5.42 -16.46
C ASN A 27 19.74 6.73 -15.83
N ARG A 28 19.28 6.68 -14.57
CA ARG A 28 18.71 7.81 -13.83
C ARG A 28 17.57 8.51 -14.58
N ARG A 29 16.67 7.72 -15.18
CA ARG A 29 15.54 8.22 -15.96
C ARG A 29 14.23 7.71 -15.38
N PHE A 30 13.20 8.57 -15.41
CA PHE A 30 11.85 8.21 -15.03
C PHE A 30 10.97 8.22 -16.27
N TYR A 31 10.34 7.11 -16.53
CA TYR A 31 9.40 6.98 -17.64
C TYR A 31 7.98 6.96 -17.10
N PHE A 32 7.16 7.87 -17.57
CA PHE A 32 5.77 7.98 -17.19
C PHE A 32 4.90 8.18 -18.44
N PHE A 33 4.34 7.11 -18.98
CA PHE A 33 3.60 7.06 -20.25
C PHE A 33 4.38 7.69 -21.40
N MET A 34 4.03 8.93 -21.80
CA MET A 34 4.71 9.67 -22.89
C MET A 34 5.83 10.56 -22.38
N ILE A 35 5.95 10.74 -21.07
CA ILE A 35 6.90 11.69 -20.47
C ILE A 35 8.13 10.93 -20.05
N GLU A 36 9.29 11.39 -20.48
CA GLU A 36 10.60 10.97 -20.04
C GLU A 36 11.21 12.11 -19.23
N ILE A 37 11.48 11.85 -17.93
CA ILE A 37 12.05 12.84 -17.03
C ILE A 37 13.54 12.56 -16.85
N TRP A 38 14.35 13.54 -17.26
CA TRP A 38 15.80 13.51 -17.13
C TRP A 38 16.26 14.09 -15.79
N PRO A 39 17.47 13.76 -15.30
CA PRO A 39 17.97 14.27 -14.04
C PRO A 39 17.97 15.81 -13.92
N HIS A 40 18.22 16.52 -15.02
CA HIS A 40 18.22 17.98 -15.03
C HIS A 40 16.82 18.62 -14.98
N GLU A 41 15.76 17.84 -15.25
CA GLU A 41 14.37 18.28 -15.19
C GLU A 41 13.73 18.02 -13.83
N PHE A 42 14.53 17.59 -12.84
CA PHE A 42 14.01 17.21 -11.52
C PHE A 42 13.32 18.38 -10.77
N TYR A 43 13.56 19.61 -11.18
CA TYR A 43 12.85 20.77 -10.65
C TYR A 43 11.34 20.77 -10.98
N PHE A 44 10.92 20.15 -12.08
CA PHE A 44 9.49 19.96 -12.37
C PHE A 44 8.83 19.00 -11.36
N VAL A 45 9.56 17.97 -10.96
CA VAL A 45 9.09 17.04 -9.90
C VAL A 45 8.93 17.79 -8.58
N ALA A 46 9.87 18.68 -8.24
CA ALA A 46 9.74 19.52 -7.05
C ALA A 46 8.51 20.42 -7.11
N GLY A 47 8.23 21.05 -8.26
CA GLY A 47 7.03 21.84 -8.48
C GLY A 47 5.74 21.02 -8.31
N LEU A 48 5.72 19.80 -8.86
CA LEU A 48 4.59 18.87 -8.73
C LEU A 48 4.36 18.47 -7.27
N LEU A 49 5.43 18.20 -6.52
CA LEU A 49 5.35 17.84 -5.09
C LEU A 49 4.81 19.01 -4.25
N ILE A 50 5.21 20.24 -4.55
CA ILE A 50 4.67 21.44 -3.89
C ILE A 50 3.18 21.57 -4.18
N MET A 51 2.76 21.43 -5.44
CA MET A 51 1.33 21.47 -5.80
C MET A 51 0.54 20.33 -5.14
N ALA A 52 1.10 19.12 -5.07
CA ALA A 52 0.48 18.00 -4.38
C ALA A 52 0.34 18.26 -2.87
N GLY A 53 1.35 18.88 -2.25
CA GLY A 53 1.30 19.30 -0.85
C GLY A 53 0.22 20.34 -0.60
N LEU A 54 0.15 21.39 -1.41
CA LEU A 54 -0.91 22.42 -1.31
C LEU A 54 -2.30 21.84 -1.57
N GLY A 55 -2.42 20.95 -2.55
CA GLY A 55 -3.66 20.22 -2.82
C GLY A 55 -4.11 19.38 -1.62
N LEU A 56 -3.18 18.72 -0.97
CA LEU A 56 -3.46 17.93 0.23
C LEU A 56 -3.94 18.81 1.40
N PHE A 57 -3.35 20.00 1.58
CA PHE A 57 -3.83 20.99 2.55
C PHE A 57 -5.28 21.38 2.25
N LEU A 58 -5.57 21.72 1.00
CA LEU A 58 -6.92 22.09 0.57
C LEU A 58 -7.93 20.96 0.82
N PHE A 59 -7.59 19.73 0.44
CA PHE A 59 -8.47 18.59 0.68
C PHE A 59 -8.66 18.28 2.16
N THR A 60 -7.62 18.44 2.97
CA THR A 60 -7.71 18.20 4.41
C THR A 60 -8.55 19.28 5.10
N ALA A 61 -8.39 20.54 4.72
CA ALA A 61 -9.21 21.64 5.24
C ALA A 61 -10.70 21.49 4.88
N ALA A 62 -11.00 21.09 3.64
CA ALA A 62 -12.38 20.95 3.17
C ALA A 62 -13.08 19.67 3.64
N LEU A 63 -12.38 18.52 3.61
CA LEU A 63 -12.98 17.19 3.80
C LEU A 63 -12.41 16.42 5.01
N GLY A 64 -11.55 17.05 5.80
CA GLY A 64 -10.94 16.43 6.95
C GLY A 64 -9.95 15.32 6.60
N ARG A 65 -10.01 14.20 7.31
CA ARG A 65 -9.01 13.11 7.20
C ARG A 65 -9.29 12.10 6.07
N VAL A 66 -9.80 12.55 4.94
CA VAL A 66 -10.17 11.69 3.80
C VAL A 66 -8.95 10.91 3.26
N TRP A 67 -7.77 11.54 3.19
CA TRP A 67 -6.56 10.87 2.74
C TRP A 67 -6.23 9.64 3.59
N CYS A 68 -6.20 9.80 4.90
CA CYS A 68 -5.91 8.68 5.81
C CYS A 68 -6.99 7.60 5.80
N GLY A 69 -8.26 7.97 5.55
CA GLY A 69 -9.38 7.03 5.55
C GLY A 69 -9.46 6.17 4.28
N TYR A 70 -9.14 6.73 3.11
CA TYR A 70 -9.44 6.06 1.84
C TYR A 70 -8.23 5.82 0.94
N THR A 71 -7.23 6.68 0.98
CA THR A 71 -6.13 6.66 0.00
C THR A 71 -4.81 6.17 0.60
N CYS A 72 -4.66 6.26 1.92
CA CYS A 72 -3.44 5.82 2.58
C CYS A 72 -3.20 4.33 2.37
N PRO A 73 -2.01 3.93 1.88
CA PRO A 73 -1.67 2.53 1.67
C PRO A 73 -1.87 1.66 2.91
N GLN A 74 -1.47 2.14 4.09
CA GLN A 74 -1.65 1.41 5.35
C GLN A 74 -3.12 1.07 5.61
N THR A 75 -4.04 2.01 5.40
CA THR A 75 -5.48 1.79 5.60
C THR A 75 -6.01 0.78 4.58
N VAL A 76 -5.68 0.97 3.30
CA VAL A 76 -6.15 0.10 2.21
C VAL A 76 -5.72 -1.36 2.44
N TRP A 77 -4.46 -1.61 2.79
CA TRP A 77 -3.98 -2.98 3.04
C TRP A 77 -4.49 -3.55 4.36
N THR A 78 -4.64 -2.72 5.40
CA THR A 78 -5.26 -3.16 6.66
C THR A 78 -6.72 -3.59 6.43
N ASP A 79 -7.49 -2.82 5.68
CA ASP A 79 -8.88 -3.16 5.35
C ASP A 79 -8.97 -4.43 4.50
N LEU A 80 -8.04 -4.62 3.56
CA LEU A 80 -7.97 -5.85 2.78
C LEU A 80 -7.67 -7.07 3.67
N PHE A 81 -6.78 -6.95 4.63
CA PHE A 81 -6.47 -8.01 5.59
C PHE A 81 -7.65 -8.30 6.51
N ILE A 82 -8.37 -7.28 6.97
CA ILE A 82 -9.58 -7.42 7.77
C ILE A 82 -10.70 -8.08 6.95
N LEU A 83 -10.82 -7.76 5.66
CA LEU A 83 -11.77 -8.41 4.76
C LEU A 83 -11.51 -9.93 4.68
N VAL A 84 -10.25 -10.33 4.52
CA VAL A 84 -9.84 -11.74 4.55
C VAL A 84 -10.20 -12.40 5.89
N GLU A 85 -9.94 -11.72 7.01
CA GLU A 85 -10.33 -12.22 8.33
C GLU A 85 -11.84 -12.45 8.45
N ARG A 86 -12.63 -11.47 8.02
CA ARG A 86 -14.10 -11.61 8.06
C ARG A 86 -14.59 -12.76 7.19
N TRP A 87 -13.95 -12.96 6.06
CA TRP A 87 -14.33 -14.04 5.15
C TRP A 87 -13.98 -15.43 5.68
N VAL A 88 -12.82 -15.59 6.33
CA VAL A 88 -12.32 -16.89 6.83
C VAL A 88 -12.81 -17.21 8.24
N GLU A 89 -12.73 -16.26 9.16
CA GLU A 89 -13.05 -16.44 10.58
C GLU A 89 -14.46 -15.98 10.95
N GLY A 90 -15.09 -15.17 10.09
CA GLY A 90 -16.42 -14.58 10.30
C GLY A 90 -16.39 -13.28 11.09
N ASP A 91 -17.55 -12.86 11.56
CA ASP A 91 -17.72 -11.62 12.32
C ASP A 91 -17.05 -11.64 13.70
N ARG A 92 -17.01 -10.47 14.36
CA ARG A 92 -16.37 -10.29 15.67
C ARG A 92 -16.76 -11.39 16.67
N ASN A 93 -18.05 -11.73 16.79
CA ASN A 93 -18.52 -12.73 17.74
C ASN A 93 -18.01 -14.13 17.40
N ALA A 94 -17.91 -14.47 16.11
CA ALA A 94 -17.34 -15.75 15.66
C ALA A 94 -15.83 -15.80 15.97
N ARG A 95 -15.10 -14.71 15.76
CA ARG A 95 -13.66 -14.61 16.07
C ARG A 95 -13.38 -14.75 17.56
N VAL A 96 -14.18 -14.11 18.42
CA VAL A 96 -14.05 -14.23 19.88
C VAL A 96 -14.31 -15.68 20.31
N ARG A 97 -15.34 -16.35 19.78
CA ARG A 97 -15.58 -17.77 20.04
C ARG A 97 -14.42 -18.65 19.58
N LEU A 98 -13.91 -18.42 18.36
CA LEU A 98 -12.75 -19.14 17.83
C LEU A 98 -11.50 -18.93 18.66
N TRP A 99 -11.31 -17.73 19.22
CA TRP A 99 -10.18 -17.43 20.10
C TRP A 99 -10.24 -18.25 21.40
N ASN A 100 -11.40 -18.31 22.02
CA ASN A 100 -11.61 -19.00 23.31
C ASN A 100 -11.72 -20.52 23.20
N GLN A 101 -11.94 -21.05 21.98
CA GLN A 101 -11.98 -22.50 21.76
C GLN A 101 -10.58 -23.15 22.00
N PRO A 102 -10.54 -24.38 22.52
CA PRO A 102 -9.30 -25.17 22.56
C PRO A 102 -8.77 -25.40 21.15
N TRP A 103 -7.50 -25.76 21.03
CA TRP A 103 -6.89 -26.07 19.74
C TRP A 103 -7.59 -27.26 19.09
N ASN A 104 -8.35 -27.02 18.05
CA ASN A 104 -9.07 -28.02 17.26
C ASN A 104 -8.64 -27.89 15.79
N ALA A 105 -8.84 -28.98 15.01
CA ALA A 105 -8.52 -29.02 13.59
C ALA A 105 -9.19 -27.85 12.80
N GLU A 106 -10.40 -27.48 13.16
CA GLU A 106 -11.10 -26.33 12.56
C GLU A 106 -10.37 -25.01 12.83
N LYS A 107 -9.93 -24.78 14.07
CA LYS A 107 -9.18 -23.57 14.44
C LYS A 107 -7.85 -23.48 13.69
N ILE A 108 -7.14 -24.59 13.59
CA ILE A 108 -5.86 -24.66 12.87
C ILE A 108 -6.11 -24.36 11.39
N ARG A 109 -7.09 -25.01 10.76
CA ARG A 109 -7.44 -24.80 9.35
C ARG A 109 -7.77 -23.33 9.04
N LYS A 110 -8.66 -22.71 9.82
CA LYS A 110 -9.02 -21.29 9.62
C LYS A 110 -7.85 -20.36 9.77
N ARG A 111 -7.01 -20.57 10.80
CA ARG A 111 -5.81 -19.76 10.99
C ARG A 111 -4.79 -19.92 9.87
N THR A 112 -4.54 -21.16 9.45
CA THR A 112 -3.63 -21.41 8.33
C THR A 112 -4.12 -20.72 7.05
N ILE A 113 -5.40 -20.88 6.70
CA ILE A 113 -5.98 -20.21 5.51
C ILE A 113 -5.82 -18.68 5.61
N LYS A 114 -6.11 -18.09 6.77
CA LYS A 114 -5.95 -16.65 6.98
C LYS A 114 -4.51 -16.19 6.77
N PHE A 115 -3.55 -16.81 7.46
CA PHE A 115 -2.14 -16.40 7.37
C PHE A 115 -1.56 -16.65 5.98
N THR A 116 -1.96 -17.73 5.30
CA THR A 116 -1.57 -17.99 3.92
C THR A 116 -2.10 -16.91 2.98
N ALA A 117 -3.38 -16.53 3.10
CA ALA A 117 -3.96 -15.46 2.31
C ALA A 117 -3.27 -14.11 2.57
N TRP A 118 -3.01 -13.77 3.82
CA TRP A 118 -2.25 -12.57 4.18
C TRP A 118 -0.84 -12.57 3.59
N LEU A 119 -0.15 -13.71 3.64
CA LEU A 119 1.19 -13.86 3.08
C LEU A 119 1.16 -13.68 1.56
N LEU A 120 0.20 -14.28 0.86
CA LEU A 120 0.05 -14.12 -0.59
C LEU A 120 -0.21 -12.67 -0.99
N ILE A 121 -1.07 -11.96 -0.26
CA ILE A 121 -1.31 -10.53 -0.48
C ILE A 121 -0.04 -9.71 -0.23
N ALA A 122 0.68 -10.01 0.86
CA ALA A 122 1.93 -9.31 1.17
C ALA A 122 3.02 -9.55 0.12
N ILE A 123 3.17 -10.79 -0.38
CA ILE A 123 4.10 -11.12 -1.48
C ILE A 123 3.69 -10.40 -2.77
N ALA A 124 2.41 -10.41 -3.11
CA ALA A 124 1.91 -9.70 -4.28
C ALA A 124 2.19 -8.19 -4.18
N THR A 125 2.02 -7.61 -3.00
CA THR A 125 2.29 -6.18 -2.74
C THR A 125 3.79 -5.86 -2.84
N GLY A 126 4.64 -6.64 -2.17
CA GLY A 126 6.09 -6.45 -2.23
C GLY A 126 6.67 -6.74 -3.62
N GLY A 127 6.13 -7.76 -4.30
CA GLY A 127 6.51 -8.08 -5.69
C GLY A 127 6.08 -7.00 -6.67
N ALA A 128 4.87 -6.44 -6.52
CA ALA A 128 4.41 -5.38 -7.39
C ALA A 128 5.30 -4.13 -7.33
N TRP A 129 5.85 -3.80 -6.16
CA TRP A 129 6.76 -2.67 -6.00
C TRP A 129 8.01 -2.79 -6.87
N ILE A 130 8.64 -3.96 -6.90
CA ILE A 130 9.89 -4.14 -7.62
C ILE A 130 9.72 -4.06 -9.13
N PHE A 131 8.54 -4.36 -9.67
CA PHE A 131 8.22 -4.25 -11.09
C PHE A 131 8.18 -2.80 -11.60
N TYR A 132 8.19 -1.80 -10.71
CA TYR A 132 8.37 -0.41 -11.11
C TYR A 132 9.82 -0.04 -11.41
N PHE A 133 10.79 -0.85 -10.95
CA PHE A 133 12.23 -0.58 -11.10
C PHE A 133 12.91 -1.46 -12.16
N ALA A 134 12.21 -2.45 -12.67
CA ALA A 134 12.69 -3.33 -13.72
C ALA A 134 11.55 -3.73 -14.64
N ASP A 135 11.88 -4.19 -15.84
CA ASP A 135 10.88 -4.66 -16.79
C ASP A 135 10.06 -5.82 -16.22
N ALA A 136 8.76 -5.60 -16.03
CA ALA A 136 7.90 -6.50 -15.28
C ALA A 136 7.87 -7.95 -15.83
N PRO A 137 7.65 -8.21 -17.13
CA PRO A 137 7.63 -9.59 -17.63
C PRO A 137 8.98 -10.28 -17.57
N THR A 138 10.06 -9.54 -17.83
CA THR A 138 11.43 -10.10 -17.78
C THR A 138 11.77 -10.48 -16.35
N LEU A 139 11.53 -9.59 -15.38
CA LEU A 139 11.79 -9.86 -13.99
C LEU A 139 10.88 -10.97 -13.43
N ALA A 140 9.60 -11.01 -13.80
CA ALA A 140 8.69 -12.08 -13.41
C ALA A 140 9.16 -13.45 -13.90
N ARG A 141 9.64 -13.52 -15.14
CA ARG A 141 10.25 -14.75 -15.67
C ARG A 141 11.49 -15.16 -14.88
N GLN A 142 12.37 -14.20 -14.57
CA GLN A 142 13.57 -14.44 -13.75
C GLN A 142 13.23 -14.94 -12.34
N PHE A 143 12.14 -14.47 -11.74
CA PHE A 143 11.67 -15.01 -10.48
C PHE A 143 11.23 -16.47 -10.57
N VAL A 144 10.54 -16.85 -11.65
CA VAL A 144 10.11 -18.22 -11.89
C VAL A 144 11.30 -19.15 -12.18
N THR A 145 12.32 -18.68 -12.91
CA THR A 145 13.56 -19.45 -13.21
C THR A 145 14.61 -19.38 -12.11
N PHE A 146 14.37 -18.64 -11.01
CA PHE A 146 15.33 -18.38 -9.94
C PHE A 146 16.63 -17.70 -10.37
N GLU A 147 16.58 -16.94 -11.46
CA GLU A 147 17.74 -16.21 -12.02
C GLU A 147 17.72 -14.72 -11.66
N ALA A 148 16.75 -14.26 -10.87
CA ALA A 148 16.65 -12.86 -10.47
C ALA A 148 17.84 -12.47 -9.57
N PRO A 149 18.28 -11.19 -9.60
CA PRO A 149 19.37 -10.72 -8.76
C PRO A 149 19.01 -10.82 -7.27
N ALA A 150 19.99 -11.11 -6.43
CA ALA A 150 19.80 -11.28 -4.98
C ALA A 150 19.13 -10.06 -4.32
N VAL A 151 19.42 -8.86 -4.81
CA VAL A 151 18.78 -7.61 -4.34
C VAL A 151 17.27 -7.65 -4.55
N ALA A 152 16.78 -8.23 -5.65
CA ALA A 152 15.35 -8.35 -5.93
C ALA A 152 14.66 -9.25 -4.89
N TYR A 153 15.22 -10.40 -4.60
CA TYR A 153 14.68 -11.29 -3.55
C TYR A 153 14.70 -10.64 -2.17
N PHE A 154 15.79 -9.98 -1.81
CA PHE A 154 15.90 -9.28 -0.54
C PHE A 154 14.84 -8.16 -0.41
N THR A 155 14.68 -7.36 -1.44
CA THR A 155 13.69 -6.26 -1.47
C THR A 155 12.27 -6.82 -1.33
N VAL A 156 11.92 -7.84 -2.10
CA VAL A 156 10.60 -8.49 -2.00
C VAL A 156 10.40 -9.08 -0.60
N ALA A 157 11.40 -9.73 -0.03
CA ALA A 157 11.30 -10.31 1.31
C ALA A 157 11.06 -9.24 2.39
N VAL A 158 11.82 -8.14 2.35
CA VAL A 158 11.67 -7.01 3.29
C VAL A 158 10.30 -6.36 3.15
N LEU A 159 9.86 -6.06 1.92
CA LEU A 159 8.56 -5.45 1.68
C LEU A 159 7.39 -6.38 2.03
N THR A 160 7.53 -7.67 1.79
CA THR A 160 6.55 -8.67 2.22
C THR A 160 6.46 -8.72 3.74
N ALA A 161 7.59 -8.80 4.43
CA ALA A 161 7.64 -8.86 5.90
C ALA A 161 7.05 -7.58 6.52
N THR A 162 7.42 -6.41 6.02
CA THR A 162 6.88 -5.12 6.50
C THR A 162 5.38 -5.01 6.25
N THR A 163 4.89 -5.34 5.06
CA THR A 163 3.45 -5.33 4.75
C THR A 163 2.68 -6.30 5.65
N PHE A 164 3.19 -7.51 5.81
CA PHE A 164 2.57 -8.53 6.65
C PHE A 164 2.47 -8.11 8.12
N VAL A 165 3.54 -7.54 8.67
CA VAL A 165 3.58 -7.10 10.07
C VAL A 165 2.75 -5.82 10.27
N LEU A 166 2.93 -4.82 9.42
CA LEU A 166 2.27 -3.51 9.60
C LEU A 166 0.76 -3.59 9.35
N ALA A 167 0.33 -4.27 8.29
CA ALA A 167 -1.10 -4.40 7.98
C ALA A 167 -1.79 -5.53 8.77
N GLY A 168 -1.10 -6.62 9.08
CA GLY A 168 -1.66 -7.77 9.77
C GLY A 168 -1.73 -7.60 11.29
N TYR A 169 -0.63 -7.24 11.92
CA TYR A 169 -0.51 -7.19 13.38
C TYR A 169 -0.63 -5.78 13.95
N LEU A 170 0.11 -4.81 13.43
CA LEU A 170 0.18 -3.47 14.01
C LEU A 170 -1.01 -2.59 13.62
N ARG A 171 -1.57 -2.78 12.43
CA ARG A 171 -2.82 -2.11 11.97
C ARG A 171 -2.87 -0.62 12.35
N GLU A 172 -3.84 -0.26 13.19
CA GLU A 172 -4.07 1.11 13.66
C GLU A 172 -2.92 1.66 14.52
N GLN A 173 -2.11 0.80 15.13
CA GLN A 173 -0.98 1.23 15.94
C GLN A 173 0.09 1.95 15.11
N VAL A 174 0.23 1.58 13.83
CA VAL A 174 1.11 2.29 12.90
C VAL A 174 0.68 3.76 12.77
N CYS A 175 -0.63 4.01 12.61
CA CYS A 175 -1.16 5.36 12.47
C CYS A 175 -1.08 6.16 13.77
N THR A 176 -1.21 5.49 14.92
CA THR A 176 -1.23 6.15 16.23
C THR A 176 0.17 6.49 16.74
N TYR A 177 1.13 5.58 16.60
CA TYR A 177 2.44 5.69 17.23
C TYR A 177 3.59 5.96 16.26
N MET A 178 3.54 5.39 15.05
CA MET A 178 4.66 5.43 14.10
C MET A 178 4.51 6.54 13.06
N CYS A 179 3.29 6.81 12.60
CA CYS A 179 3.05 7.75 11.52
C CYS A 179 2.88 9.19 12.05
N PRO A 180 3.71 10.16 11.62
CA PRO A 180 3.55 11.56 12.01
C PRO A 180 2.39 12.24 11.28
N TRP A 181 1.92 11.65 10.19
CA TRP A 181 0.96 12.25 9.28
C TRP A 181 -0.38 12.64 9.92
N PRO A 182 -1.02 11.84 10.78
CA PRO A 182 -2.25 12.23 11.45
C PRO A 182 -2.11 13.50 12.32
N ARG A 183 -0.92 13.72 12.89
CA ARG A 183 -0.62 14.93 13.67
C ARG A 183 -0.47 16.15 12.78
N ILE A 184 0.20 15.98 11.62
CA ILE A 184 0.34 17.04 10.63
C ILE A 184 -1.02 17.42 10.06
N GLN A 185 -1.88 16.46 9.73
CA GLN A 185 -3.24 16.71 9.26
C GLN A 185 -4.12 17.38 10.34
N ALA A 186 -3.93 17.06 11.60
CA ALA A 186 -4.65 17.73 12.67
C ALA A 186 -4.37 19.24 12.74
N ALA A 187 -3.15 19.65 12.39
CA ALA A 187 -2.77 21.07 12.29
C ALA A 187 -3.33 21.77 11.03
N MET A 188 -3.81 21.01 10.05
CA MET A 188 -4.41 21.53 8.82
C MET A 188 -5.94 21.70 8.91
N LEU A 189 -6.57 21.21 9.97
CA LEU A 189 -8.01 21.31 10.18
C LEU A 189 -8.37 22.72 10.63
N ASP A 190 -9.47 23.24 10.10
CA ASP A 190 -10.07 24.54 10.42
C ASP A 190 -11.44 24.32 11.10
N GLU A 191 -12.03 25.39 11.64
CA GLU A 191 -13.36 25.36 12.28
C GLU A 191 -14.47 24.87 11.33
N ASP A 192 -14.32 25.17 10.03
CA ASP A 192 -15.25 24.77 8.98
C ASP A 192 -14.97 23.39 8.38
N SER A 193 -13.93 22.69 8.84
CA SER A 193 -13.57 21.37 8.30
C SER A 193 -14.57 20.30 8.69
N LEU A 194 -14.95 19.44 7.74
CA LEU A 194 -15.79 18.27 8.01
C LEU A 194 -15.00 17.22 8.81
N VAL A 195 -15.38 17.03 10.06
CA VAL A 195 -14.75 16.08 10.97
C VAL A 195 -15.80 15.09 11.49
N VAL A 196 -15.46 13.80 11.42
CA VAL A 196 -16.27 12.76 12.05
C VAL A 196 -15.98 12.76 13.54
N THR A 197 -16.94 13.19 14.35
CA THR A 197 -16.83 13.23 15.81
C THR A 197 -17.92 12.36 16.45
N TYR A 198 -17.64 11.94 17.67
CA TYR A 198 -18.62 11.27 18.49
C TYR A 198 -19.62 12.30 19.01
N ASN A 199 -20.90 11.93 19.01
CA ASN A 199 -21.95 12.78 19.52
C ASN A 199 -22.27 12.39 20.99
N ASP A 200 -21.71 13.11 21.94
CA ASP A 200 -21.83 12.84 23.37
C ASP A 200 -23.29 12.83 23.88
N TRP A 201 -24.17 13.55 23.18
CA TRP A 201 -25.60 13.63 23.53
C TRP A 201 -26.38 12.32 23.29
N ARG A 202 -25.83 11.42 22.46
CA ARG A 202 -26.46 10.14 22.17
C ARG A 202 -26.33 9.10 23.28
N GLY A 203 -25.38 9.30 24.17
CA GLY A 203 -24.99 8.29 25.15
C GLY A 203 -24.37 7.05 24.47
N GLU A 204 -23.64 6.25 25.21
CA GLU A 204 -23.21 4.93 24.72
C GLU A 204 -24.34 3.92 24.94
N PRO A 205 -24.56 2.99 23.96
CA PRO A 205 -25.54 1.90 24.13
C PRO A 205 -25.09 0.88 25.16
#